data_31361bea97cd50e49efefaa83c1be46b
#
_entry.id   31361bea97cd50e49efefaa83c1be46b
#
_cell.length_a   1.000
_cell.length_b   1.000
_cell.length_c   1.000
_cell.angle_alpha   90.00
_cell.angle_beta   90.00
_cell.angle_gamma   90.00
#
_symmetry.space_group_name_H-M   'P 1'
#
loop_
_entity.id
_entity.type
_entity.pdbx_description
1 polymer ?
#
loop_
_entity_poly.entity_id
_entity_poly.type
_entity_poly.pdbx_seq_one_letter_code
_entity_poly.pdbx_strand_id
1 'polypeptide(L)'
;MVIQKEVEGTYFDSAFQTGSASLMTLNQYIGKVKSGEYARPIAYLRGLIKAGKKDEADAYKKKLPLYVAGGVMEGGRKLEHMARYSACIVIDIDDSPIPVLELLRRAAEFPYVKAGHVSPSGTGVKLFIMVDSDSVSYTH
;
A
#
# COMPACT_ATOMS: atom_id res chain seq x y z
N MET A 1 18.48 -15.74 17.63
CA MET A 1 18.32 -14.51 16.82
C MET A 1 17.18 -14.70 15.85
N VAL A 2 16.19 -13.85 15.94
CA VAL A 2 15.04 -13.93 15.02
C VAL A 2 15.35 -13.04 13.82
N ILE A 3 15.48 -13.65 12.65
CA ILE A 3 15.65 -12.91 11.40
C ILE A 3 14.26 -12.60 10.87
N GLN A 4 13.89 -11.31 10.86
CA GLN A 4 12.64 -10.90 10.27
C GLN A 4 12.76 -10.99 8.76
N LYS A 5 11.86 -11.76 8.17
CA LYS A 5 11.76 -11.88 6.74
C LYS A 5 11.31 -10.56 6.15
N GLU A 6 12.03 -10.06 5.16
CA GLU A 6 11.64 -8.85 4.46
C GLU A 6 10.43 -9.13 3.57
N VAL A 7 9.48 -8.20 3.56
CA VAL A 7 8.28 -8.32 2.73
C VAL A 7 8.64 -7.98 1.29
N GLU A 8 8.48 -8.94 0.39
CA GLU A 8 8.67 -8.73 -1.04
C GLU A 8 7.32 -8.57 -1.73
N GLY A 9 7.13 -7.43 -2.36
CA GLY A 9 5.93 -7.12 -3.09
C GLY A 9 6.23 -6.71 -4.52
N THR A 10 5.23 -6.19 -5.21
CA THR A 10 5.34 -5.82 -6.61
C THR A 10 4.91 -4.36 -6.79
N TYR A 11 5.74 -3.60 -7.49
CA TYR A 11 5.51 -2.19 -7.76
C TYR A 11 5.13 -1.99 -9.22
N PHE A 12 4.03 -1.28 -9.43
CA PHE A 12 3.54 -0.88 -10.75
C PHE A 12 3.58 0.64 -10.85
N ASP A 13 3.96 1.18 -12.01
CA ASP A 13 4.02 2.64 -12.21
C ASP A 13 2.63 3.29 -12.18
N SER A 14 1.61 2.53 -12.53
CA SER A 14 0.22 3.00 -12.47
C SER A 14 -0.74 1.81 -12.48
N ALA A 15 -2.02 2.07 -12.24
CA ALA A 15 -3.05 1.04 -12.33
C ALA A 15 -3.23 0.51 -13.76
N PHE A 16 -2.74 1.23 -14.76
CA PHE A 16 -2.82 0.82 -16.17
C PHE A 16 -1.67 -0.10 -16.60
N GLN A 17 -0.60 -0.13 -15.82
CA GLN A 17 0.54 -1.00 -16.11
C GLN A 17 0.21 -2.42 -15.63
N THR A 18 0.12 -3.36 -16.55
CA THR A 18 -0.24 -4.75 -16.22
C THR A 18 0.83 -5.77 -16.58
N GLY A 19 1.72 -5.42 -17.50
CA GLY A 19 2.68 -6.37 -18.07
C GLY A 19 4.07 -6.35 -17.46
N SER A 20 4.58 -5.19 -17.10
CA SER A 20 5.89 -5.10 -16.49
C SER A 20 5.79 -4.47 -15.11
N ALA A 21 6.47 -5.07 -14.16
CA ALA A 21 6.43 -4.65 -12.77
C ALA A 21 7.80 -4.86 -12.16
N SER A 22 8.08 -4.09 -11.12
CA SER A 22 9.34 -4.18 -10.41
C SER A 22 9.15 -4.92 -9.09
N LEU A 23 10.06 -5.82 -8.77
CA LEU A 23 10.13 -6.39 -7.44
C LEU A 23 10.54 -5.29 -6.48
N MET A 24 9.82 -5.13 -5.39
CA MET A 24 10.12 -4.09 -4.40
C MET A 24 9.78 -4.58 -3.01
N THR A 25 10.69 -4.37 -2.07
CA THR A 25 10.42 -4.70 -0.68
C THR A 25 9.53 -3.63 -0.05
N LEU A 26 8.84 -4.00 1.03
CA LEU A 26 8.02 -3.03 1.78
C LEU A 26 8.88 -1.87 2.28
N ASN A 27 10.09 -2.15 2.77
CA ASN A 27 10.99 -1.10 3.24
C ASN A 27 11.36 -0.12 2.11
N GLN A 28 11.60 -0.62 0.90
CA GLN A 28 11.88 0.22 -0.25
C GLN A 28 10.67 1.10 -0.60
N TYR A 29 9.47 0.51 -0.60
CA TYR A 29 8.24 1.26 -0.87
C TYR A 29 8.01 2.36 0.16
N ILE A 30 8.11 2.03 1.45
CA ILE A 30 7.93 3.02 2.53
C ILE A 30 9.02 4.11 2.44
N GLY A 31 10.24 3.75 2.05
CA GLY A 31 11.30 4.71 1.80
C GLY A 31 10.93 5.72 0.72
N LYS A 32 10.31 5.26 -0.36
CA LYS A 32 9.81 6.15 -1.42
C LYS A 32 8.73 7.10 -0.89
N VAL A 33 7.80 6.60 -0.10
CA VAL A 33 6.74 7.42 0.50
C VAL A 33 7.35 8.50 1.41
N LYS A 34 8.28 8.12 2.27
CA LYS A 34 8.93 9.03 3.21
C LYS A 34 9.82 10.06 2.53
N SER A 35 10.42 9.71 1.40
CA SER A 35 11.35 10.61 0.68
C SER A 35 10.67 11.83 0.08
N GLY A 36 9.34 11.82 0.00
CA GLY A 36 8.60 12.89 -0.67
C GLY A 36 8.52 12.72 -2.18
N GLU A 37 8.90 11.56 -2.70
CA GLU A 37 8.85 11.27 -4.14
C GLU A 37 7.44 11.48 -4.71
N TYR A 38 6.42 11.20 -3.91
CA TYR A 38 5.03 11.32 -4.33
C TYR A 38 4.35 12.60 -3.87
N ALA A 39 5.10 13.54 -3.29
CA ALA A 39 4.51 14.74 -2.67
C ALA A 39 3.71 15.58 -3.67
N ARG A 40 4.26 15.79 -4.88
CA ARG A 40 3.58 16.59 -5.91
C ARG A 40 2.30 15.94 -6.44
N PRO A 41 2.33 14.68 -6.91
CA PRO A 41 1.10 14.04 -7.38
C PRO A 41 0.06 13.90 -6.26
N ILE A 42 0.46 13.65 -5.04
CA ILE A 42 -0.48 13.57 -3.92
C ILE A 42 -1.11 14.95 -3.64
N ALA A 43 -0.32 16.01 -3.64
CA ALA A 43 -0.85 17.37 -3.46
C ALA A 43 -1.85 17.73 -4.56
N TYR A 44 -1.54 17.36 -5.80
CA TYR A 44 -2.44 17.61 -6.93
C TYR A 44 -3.76 16.84 -6.76
N LEU A 45 -3.69 15.56 -6.39
CA LEU A 45 -4.87 14.75 -6.13
C LEU A 45 -5.74 15.36 -5.03
N ARG A 46 -5.13 15.73 -3.92
CA ARG A 46 -5.87 16.33 -2.80
C ARG A 46 -6.49 17.67 -3.17
N GLY A 47 -5.84 18.43 -4.04
CA GLY A 47 -6.40 19.65 -4.59
C GLY A 47 -7.66 19.41 -5.40
N LEU A 48 -7.68 18.36 -6.23
CA LEU A 48 -8.88 17.97 -6.99
C LEU A 48 -10.02 17.58 -6.08
N ILE A 49 -9.73 16.79 -5.04
CA ILE A 49 -10.72 16.36 -4.06
C ILE A 49 -11.31 17.56 -3.33
N LYS A 50 -10.46 18.48 -2.88
CA LYS A 50 -10.89 19.68 -2.17
C LYS A 50 -11.75 20.59 -3.04
N ALA A 51 -11.45 20.63 -4.35
CA ALA A 51 -12.23 21.42 -5.31
C ALA A 51 -13.55 20.74 -5.71
N GLY A 52 -13.85 19.55 -5.20
CA GLY A 52 -15.07 18.82 -5.55
C GLY A 52 -15.04 18.13 -6.90
N LYS A 53 -13.87 18.02 -7.51
CA LYS A 53 -13.69 17.41 -8.84
C LYS A 53 -13.50 15.91 -8.73
N LYS A 54 -14.52 15.21 -8.28
CA LYS A 54 -14.45 13.79 -7.96
C LYS A 54 -14.03 12.92 -9.14
N ASP A 55 -14.63 13.13 -10.31
CA ASP A 55 -14.32 12.29 -11.48
C ASP A 55 -12.89 12.48 -11.94
N GLU A 56 -12.40 13.72 -11.91
CA GLU A 56 -10.99 14.01 -12.25
C GLU A 56 -10.05 13.41 -11.21
N ALA A 57 -10.41 13.48 -9.93
CA ALA A 57 -9.63 12.89 -8.85
C ALA A 57 -9.53 11.36 -9.01
N ASP A 58 -10.64 10.70 -9.29
CA ASP A 58 -10.67 9.25 -9.47
C ASP A 58 -9.82 8.83 -10.68
N ALA A 59 -9.91 9.57 -11.78
CA ALA A 59 -9.08 9.32 -12.96
C ALA A 59 -7.59 9.53 -12.68
N TYR A 60 -7.26 10.59 -11.95
CA TYR A 60 -5.87 10.88 -11.61
C TYR A 60 -5.28 9.84 -10.66
N LYS A 61 -6.07 9.36 -9.71
CA LYS A 61 -5.65 8.36 -8.75
C LYS A 61 -5.14 7.08 -9.44
N LYS A 62 -5.75 6.71 -10.57
CA LYS A 62 -5.32 5.53 -11.34
C LYS A 62 -3.96 5.70 -12.01
N LYS A 63 -3.47 6.92 -12.12
CA LYS A 63 -2.13 7.20 -12.66
C LYS A 63 -1.04 7.12 -11.61
N LEU A 64 -1.41 7.07 -10.33
CA LEU A 64 -0.44 6.95 -9.26
C LEU A 64 0.16 5.55 -9.23
N PRO A 65 1.40 5.42 -8.70
CA PRO A 65 1.99 4.12 -8.50
C PRO A 65 1.15 3.23 -7.60
N LEU A 66 1.26 1.94 -7.84
CA LEU A 66 0.54 0.92 -7.09
C LEU A 66 1.54 -0.09 -6.52
N TYR A 67 1.47 -0.33 -5.23
CA TYR A 67 2.30 -1.34 -4.58
C TYR A 67 1.43 -2.48 -4.06
N VAL A 68 1.73 -3.70 -4.51
CA VAL A 68 1.06 -4.91 -4.05
C VAL A 68 1.97 -5.59 -3.04
N ALA A 69 1.72 -5.34 -1.76
CA ALA A 69 2.51 -5.90 -0.68
C ALA A 69 2.26 -7.40 -0.47
N GLY A 70 1.10 -7.89 -0.91
CA GLY A 70 0.69 -9.29 -0.70
C GLY A 70 1.55 -10.32 -1.39
N GLY A 71 2.38 -9.94 -2.34
CA GLY A 71 3.28 -10.87 -2.97
C GLY A 71 3.89 -10.39 -4.27
N VAL A 72 4.58 -11.32 -4.92
CA VAL A 72 5.25 -11.08 -6.19
C VAL A 72 4.32 -11.51 -7.32
N MET A 73 4.03 -10.57 -8.21
CA MET A 73 3.15 -10.76 -9.36
C MET A 73 3.98 -10.93 -10.62
N GLU A 74 3.52 -11.80 -11.51
CA GLU A 74 4.15 -12.01 -12.81
C GLU A 74 3.07 -12.01 -13.90
N GLY A 75 3.23 -11.11 -14.86
CA GLY A 75 2.33 -11.04 -16.02
C GLY A 75 1.05 -10.25 -15.80
N GLY A 76 0.82 -9.70 -14.62
CA GLY A 76 -0.39 -8.92 -14.35
C GLY A 76 -0.65 -8.73 -12.87
N ARG A 77 -1.87 -8.28 -12.54
CA ARG A 77 -2.26 -7.96 -11.15
C ARG A 77 -3.39 -8.83 -10.62
N LYS A 78 -3.87 -9.77 -11.39
CA LYS A 78 -4.92 -10.70 -10.95
C LYS A 78 -4.32 -11.77 -10.04
N LEU A 79 -5.15 -12.38 -9.21
CA LEU A 79 -4.72 -13.45 -8.31
C LEU A 79 -3.97 -14.57 -9.04
N GLU A 80 -4.39 -14.89 -10.25
CA GLU A 80 -3.73 -15.91 -11.09
C GLU A 80 -2.29 -15.57 -11.46
N HIS A 81 -1.90 -14.29 -11.35
CA HIS A 81 -0.54 -13.82 -11.62
C HIS A 81 0.36 -13.84 -10.39
N MET A 82 -0.16 -14.28 -9.24
CA MET A 82 0.62 -14.32 -8.00
C MET A 82 1.61 -15.48 -8.03
N ALA A 83 2.89 -15.14 -8.14
CA ALA A 83 3.97 -16.12 -8.14
C ALA A 83 4.37 -16.56 -6.73
N ARG A 84 4.38 -15.60 -5.78
CA ARG A 84 4.73 -15.87 -4.39
C ARG A 84 3.93 -14.97 -3.46
N TYR A 85 3.50 -15.49 -2.33
CA TYR A 85 2.86 -14.72 -1.26
C TYR A 85 3.90 -14.21 -0.29
N SER A 86 3.67 -13.00 0.24
CA SER A 86 4.62 -12.31 1.14
C SER A 86 4.26 -12.45 2.62
N ALA A 87 3.13 -13.06 2.95
CA ALA A 87 2.57 -13.09 4.30
C ALA A 87 2.26 -11.68 4.86
N CYS A 88 2.03 -10.72 3.98
CA CYS A 88 1.64 -9.37 4.34
C CYS A 88 0.22 -9.11 3.89
N ILE A 89 -0.60 -8.57 4.78
CA ILE A 89 -1.97 -8.15 4.46
C ILE A 89 -2.03 -6.64 4.51
N VAL A 90 -2.71 -6.04 3.54
CA VAL A 90 -2.91 -4.59 3.50
C VAL A 90 -4.33 -4.30 3.97
N ILE A 91 -4.45 -3.39 4.94
CA ILE A 91 -5.73 -2.92 5.43
C ILE A 91 -5.86 -1.44 5.11
N ASP A 92 -6.95 -1.10 4.40
CA ASP A 92 -7.30 0.29 4.12
C ASP A 92 -8.38 0.72 5.09
N ILE A 93 -8.11 1.81 5.82
CA ILE A 93 -9.11 2.45 6.67
C ILE A 93 -9.44 3.78 6.03
N ASP A 94 -10.62 3.84 5.43
CA ASP A 94 -11.11 5.05 4.76
C ASP A 94 -11.90 5.91 5.75
N ASP A 95 -11.92 7.22 5.50
CA ASP A 95 -12.71 8.18 6.29
C ASP A 95 -12.51 7.99 7.80
N SER A 96 -11.27 8.15 8.23
CA SER A 96 -10.90 7.97 9.64
C SER A 96 -11.74 8.86 10.56
N PRO A 97 -12.33 8.28 11.64
CA PRO A 97 -13.08 9.08 12.62
C PRO A 97 -12.20 9.92 13.54
N ILE A 98 -10.89 9.68 13.52
CA ILE A 98 -9.90 10.43 14.28
C ILE A 98 -8.83 10.97 13.33
N PRO A 99 -8.01 11.95 13.73
CA PRO A 99 -6.94 12.44 12.86
C PRO A 99 -6.05 11.30 12.36
N VAL A 100 -5.74 11.32 11.07
CA VAL A 100 -5.02 10.19 10.44
C VAL A 100 -3.66 9.91 11.07
N LEU A 101 -2.94 10.95 11.49
CA LEU A 101 -1.64 10.76 12.13
C LEU A 101 -1.78 10.09 13.50
N GLU A 102 -2.86 10.38 14.23
CA GLU A 102 -3.13 9.73 15.50
C GLU A 102 -3.50 8.26 15.27
N LEU A 103 -4.29 7.97 14.22
CA LEU A 103 -4.63 6.60 13.86
C LEU A 103 -3.38 5.79 13.54
N LEU A 104 -2.45 6.37 12.77
CA LEU A 104 -1.18 5.71 12.48
C LEU A 104 -0.36 5.46 13.75
N ARG A 105 -0.32 6.44 14.66
CA ARG A 105 0.41 6.29 15.92
C ARG A 105 -0.16 5.15 16.77
N ARG A 106 -1.48 5.07 16.85
CA ARG A 106 -2.14 3.99 17.60
C ARG A 106 -1.90 2.62 16.95
N ALA A 107 -1.96 2.56 15.63
CA ALA A 107 -1.71 1.32 14.90
C ALA A 107 -0.28 0.83 15.12
N ALA A 108 0.69 1.74 15.20
CA ALA A 108 2.09 1.40 15.39
C ALA A 108 2.39 0.74 16.74
N GLU A 109 1.46 0.81 17.69
CA GLU A 109 1.62 0.14 18.99
C GLU A 109 1.45 -1.38 18.89
N PHE A 110 0.84 -1.87 17.81
CA PHE A 110 0.63 -3.29 17.61
C PHE A 110 1.85 -3.91 16.90
N PRO A 111 2.45 -4.97 17.47
CA PRO A 111 3.68 -5.53 16.90
C PRO A 111 3.52 -6.15 15.52
N TYR A 112 2.31 -6.55 15.14
CA TYR A 112 2.06 -7.11 13.82
C TYR A 112 1.90 -6.04 12.72
N VAL A 113 1.78 -4.77 13.09
CA VAL A 113 1.75 -3.67 12.11
C VAL A 113 3.19 -3.35 11.71
N LYS A 114 3.55 -3.71 10.49
CA LYS A 114 4.91 -3.57 9.98
C LYS A 114 5.18 -2.15 9.51
N ALA A 115 4.19 -1.52 8.89
CA ALA A 115 4.31 -0.18 8.35
C ALA A 115 2.91 0.40 8.12
N GLY A 116 2.85 1.70 7.89
CA GLY A 116 1.61 2.36 7.52
C GLY A 116 1.89 3.74 6.94
N HIS A 117 0.94 4.26 6.20
CA HIS A 117 1.01 5.64 5.71
C HIS A 117 -0.39 6.21 5.49
N VAL A 118 -0.44 7.53 5.38
CA VAL A 118 -1.69 8.21 5.05
C VAL A 118 -2.07 7.86 3.61
N SER A 119 -3.37 7.63 3.37
CA SER A 119 -3.86 7.33 2.04
C SER A 119 -3.66 8.52 1.09
N PRO A 120 -3.63 8.28 -0.24
CA PRO A 120 -3.49 9.38 -1.19
C PRO A 120 -4.55 10.47 -1.04
N SER A 121 -5.79 10.12 -0.69
CA SER A 121 -6.87 11.09 -0.46
C SER A 121 -6.67 11.95 0.79
N GLY A 122 -5.86 11.48 1.73
CA GLY A 122 -5.59 12.18 2.98
C GLY A 122 -6.60 11.93 4.10
N THR A 123 -7.66 11.18 3.84
CA THR A 123 -8.75 10.95 4.80
C THR A 123 -8.68 9.61 5.51
N GLY A 124 -7.78 8.76 5.10
CA GLY A 124 -7.61 7.44 5.68
C GLY A 124 -6.16 7.02 5.78
N VAL A 125 -5.94 5.77 6.13
CA VAL A 125 -4.60 5.20 6.25
C VAL A 125 -4.56 3.83 5.59
N LYS A 126 -3.36 3.45 5.18
CA LYS A 126 -3.06 2.11 4.68
C LYS A 126 -2.09 1.47 5.65
N LEU A 127 -2.45 0.29 6.16
CA LEU A 127 -1.63 -0.45 7.11
C LEU A 127 -1.14 -1.75 6.48
N PHE A 128 0.13 -2.05 6.70
CA PHE A 128 0.77 -3.28 6.24
C PHE A 128 1.00 -4.18 7.43
N ILE A 129 0.26 -5.28 7.49
CA ILE A 129 0.21 -6.18 8.64
C ILE A 129 0.85 -7.50 8.28
N MET A 130 1.80 -7.94 9.09
CA MET A 130 2.41 -9.25 8.93
C MET A 130 1.54 -10.31 9.58
N VAL A 131 1.28 -11.37 8.85
CA VAL A 131 0.62 -12.55 9.39
C VAL A 131 1.65 -13.67 9.48
N ASP A 132 1.50 -14.49 10.51
CA ASP A 132 2.35 -15.66 10.66
C ASP A 132 1.88 -16.71 9.64
N SER A 133 2.68 -16.89 8.59
CA SER A 133 2.33 -17.81 7.52
C SER A 133 2.23 -19.27 7.99
N ASP A 134 2.94 -19.61 9.07
CA ASP A 134 2.88 -20.96 9.62
C ASP A 134 1.59 -21.20 10.42
N SER A 135 0.99 -20.13 10.93
CA SER A 135 -0.26 -20.22 11.69
C SER A 135 -1.49 -19.99 10.84
N VAL A 136 -1.33 -19.47 9.63
CA VAL A 136 -2.46 -19.21 8.73
C VAL A 136 -2.86 -20.50 8.05
N SER A 137 -4.10 -20.89 8.26
CA SER A 137 -4.66 -22.04 7.57
C SER A 137 -5.21 -21.60 6.22
N TYR A 138 -4.69 -22.17 5.16
CA TYR A 138 -5.14 -21.89 3.80
C TYR A 138 -6.17 -22.90 3.31
N THR A 139 -6.75 -23.66 4.20
CA THR A 139 -7.65 -24.77 3.85
C THR A 139 -9.13 -24.38 3.83
N HIS A 140 -9.43 -23.12 3.87
CA HIS A 140 -10.82 -22.65 3.85
C HIS A 140 -11.15 -21.81 2.66
#